data_b8a521cb73210d4ac3082fca27e2f46d
#
_entry.id   b8a521cb73210d4ac3082fca27e2f46d
#
_cell.length_a   1.000
_cell.length_b   1.000
_cell.length_c   1.000
_cell.angle_alpha   90.00
_cell.angle_beta   90.00
_cell.angle_gamma   90.00
#
_symmetry.space_group_name_H-M   'P 1'
#
loop_
_entity.id
_entity.type
_entity.pdbx_description
1 polymer ?
#
loop_
_entity_poly.entity_id
_entity_poly.type
_entity_poly.pdbx_seq_one_letter_code
_entity_poly.pdbx_strand_id
1 'polypeptide(L)'
;MNNIEWRDDTLILLDQTKLPTQVEYIHCTDWRRVAEAIKMLRVRGAPAIGVAAGYGLILAAEEANRLAVPFSEQLSAFYEWSEELKETRPTAINLAWA
;
A
#
# COMPACT_ATOMS: atom_id res chain seq x y z
N MET A 1 19.01 8.13 0.61
CA MET A 1 17.83 7.93 -0.26
C MET A 1 16.87 6.96 0.42
N ASN A 2 15.62 7.36 0.60
CA ASN A 2 14.62 6.50 1.26
C ASN A 2 13.96 5.59 0.24
N ASN A 3 13.78 4.33 0.60
CA ASN A 3 13.06 3.37 -0.26
C ASN A 3 11.55 3.60 -0.20
N ILE A 4 11.08 4.22 0.87
CA ILE A 4 9.66 4.53 1.10
C ILE A 4 9.56 5.96 1.61
N GLU A 5 8.70 6.76 0.99
CA GLU A 5 8.47 8.14 1.40
C GLU A 5 6.98 8.46 1.25
N TRP A 6 6.46 9.24 2.19
CA TRP A 6 5.08 9.73 2.13
C TRP A 6 5.12 11.24 1.96
N ARG A 7 4.53 11.75 0.89
CA ARG A 7 4.52 13.17 0.60
C ARG A 7 3.25 13.55 -0.16
N ASP A 8 2.55 14.57 0.33
CA ASP A 8 1.36 15.11 -0.34
C ASP A 8 0.32 14.03 -0.67
N ASP A 9 -0.02 13.21 0.31
CA ASP A 9 -0.98 12.10 0.19
C ASP A 9 -0.59 11.10 -0.89
N THR A 10 0.70 10.97 -1.16
CA THR A 10 1.25 10.04 -2.14
C THR A 10 2.30 9.18 -1.46
N LEU A 11 2.21 7.88 -1.65
CA LEU A 11 3.25 6.96 -1.23
C LEU A 11 4.23 6.78 -2.38
N ILE A 12 5.49 7.09 -2.13
CA ILE A 12 6.56 6.99 -3.12
C ILE A 12 7.44 5.80 -2.75
N LEU A 13 7.54 4.82 -3.64
CA LEU A 13 8.29 3.58 -3.43
C LEU A 13 9.41 3.45 -4.45
N LEU A 14 10.58 3.03 -3.99
CA LEU A 14 11.64 2.61 -4.91
C LEU A 14 11.27 1.24 -5.46
N ASP A 15 11.21 1.12 -6.79
CA ASP A 15 10.87 -0.13 -7.45
C ASP A 15 12.05 -1.09 -7.42
N GLN A 16 12.01 -2.07 -6.54
CA GLN A 16 13.08 -3.04 -6.37
C GLN A 16 13.26 -3.96 -7.59
N THR A 17 12.22 -4.10 -8.42
CA THR A 17 12.31 -4.98 -9.60
C THR A 17 13.18 -4.41 -10.70
N LYS A 18 13.47 -3.12 -10.66
CA LYS A 18 14.30 -2.43 -11.66
C LYS A 18 15.78 -2.42 -11.31
N LEU A 19 16.12 -2.69 -10.06
CA LEU A 19 17.50 -2.70 -9.59
C LEU A 19 18.25 -3.92 -10.11
N PRO A 20 19.58 -3.83 -10.34
CA PRO A 20 20.42 -2.65 -10.16
C PRO A 20 20.55 -1.76 -11.39
N THR A 21 19.95 -2.14 -12.52
CA THR A 21 20.16 -1.46 -13.79
C THR A 21 19.46 -0.11 -13.89
N GLN A 22 18.33 0.03 -13.21
CA GLN A 22 17.53 1.26 -13.22
C GLN A 22 17.11 1.64 -11.82
N VAL A 23 16.99 2.94 -11.58
CA VAL A 23 16.41 3.49 -10.34
C VAL A 23 15.12 4.18 -10.72
N GLU A 24 14.00 3.58 -10.35
CA GLU A 24 12.67 4.12 -10.63
C GLU A 24 11.86 4.17 -9.36
N TYR A 25 11.05 5.22 -9.25
CA TYR A 25 10.14 5.39 -8.11
C TYR A 25 8.70 5.26 -8.60
N ILE A 26 7.88 4.59 -7.78
CA ILE A 26 6.47 4.41 -8.04
C ILE A 26 5.71 5.41 -7.16
N HIS A 27 4.84 6.21 -7.75
CA HIS A 27 4.01 7.17 -7.04
C HIS A 27 2.61 6.59 -6.88
N CYS A 28 2.25 6.22 -5.64
CA CYS A 28 0.98 5.57 -5.34
C CYS A 28 0.03 6.58 -4.71
N THR A 29 -0.99 6.98 -5.46
CA THR A 29 -2.08 7.81 -4.95
C THR A 29 -3.33 6.98 -4.69
N ASP A 30 -3.29 5.69 -5.04
CA ASP A 30 -4.40 4.75 -4.93
C ASP A 30 -3.89 3.51 -4.20
N TRP A 31 -4.69 2.99 -3.25
CA TRP A 31 -4.32 1.79 -2.50
C TRP A 31 -4.08 0.57 -3.41
N ARG A 32 -4.75 0.52 -4.56
CA ARG A 32 -4.61 -0.59 -5.50
C ARG A 32 -3.22 -0.63 -6.12
N ARG A 33 -2.63 0.54 -6.33
CA ARG A 33 -1.24 0.63 -6.80
C ARG A 33 -0.26 0.13 -5.75
N VAL A 34 -0.53 0.42 -4.47
CA VAL A 34 0.27 -0.12 -3.36
C VAL A 34 0.15 -1.64 -3.33
N ALA A 35 -1.06 -2.17 -3.47
CA ALA A 35 -1.28 -3.61 -3.49
C ALA A 35 -0.51 -4.28 -4.64
N GLU A 36 -0.53 -3.71 -5.83
CA GLU A 36 0.23 -4.21 -6.98
C GLU A 36 1.73 -4.20 -6.68
N ALA A 37 2.24 -3.11 -6.12
CA ALA A 37 3.67 -2.99 -5.81
C ALA A 37 4.11 -4.08 -4.81
N ILE A 38 3.30 -4.38 -3.82
CA ILE A 38 3.59 -5.43 -2.84
C ILE A 38 3.52 -6.80 -3.51
N LYS A 39 2.45 -7.06 -4.26
CA LYS A 39 2.23 -8.35 -4.92
C LYS A 39 3.36 -8.69 -5.89
N MET A 40 3.83 -7.72 -6.64
CA MET A 40 4.86 -7.90 -7.65
C MET A 40 6.29 -7.78 -7.10
N LEU A 41 6.43 -7.72 -5.77
CA LEU A 41 7.74 -7.61 -5.11
C LEU A 41 8.52 -6.35 -5.50
N ARG A 42 7.83 -5.29 -5.86
CA ARG A 42 8.47 -3.99 -6.09
C ARG A 42 8.95 -3.39 -4.76
N VAL A 43 8.31 -3.80 -3.67
CA VAL A 43 8.73 -3.54 -2.29
C VAL A 43 9.15 -4.87 -1.69
N ARG A 44 10.33 -4.94 -1.09
CA ARG A 44 10.86 -6.19 -0.52
C ARG A 44 11.18 -6.03 0.96
N GLY A 45 11.09 -7.17 1.67
CA GLY A 45 11.37 -7.24 3.09
C GLY A 45 10.11 -7.02 3.91
N ALA A 46 9.88 -7.89 4.92
CA ALA A 46 8.66 -7.85 5.72
C ALA A 46 8.41 -6.48 6.39
N PRO A 47 9.40 -5.81 7.00
CA PRO A 47 9.17 -4.49 7.58
C PRO A 47 8.73 -3.45 6.54
N ALA A 48 9.38 -3.42 5.38
CA ALA A 48 9.04 -2.48 4.32
C ALA A 48 7.66 -2.76 3.74
N ILE A 49 7.31 -4.04 3.56
CA ILE A 49 5.99 -4.45 3.10
C ILE A 49 4.91 -4.01 4.10
N GLY A 50 5.17 -4.18 5.40
CA GLY A 50 4.25 -3.75 6.44
C GLY A 50 4.03 -2.24 6.46
N VAL A 51 5.10 -1.47 6.29
CA VAL A 51 5.00 0.00 6.23
C VAL A 51 4.22 0.43 4.98
N ALA A 52 4.53 -0.16 3.83
CA ALA A 52 3.83 0.14 2.58
C ALA A 52 2.34 -0.20 2.69
N ALA A 53 2.02 -1.35 3.28
CA ALA A 53 0.63 -1.77 3.50
C ALA A 53 -0.10 -0.78 4.43
N GLY A 54 0.58 -0.29 5.47
CA GLY A 54 0.02 0.71 6.38
C GLY A 54 -0.37 1.99 5.64
N TYR A 55 0.49 2.50 4.78
CA TYR A 55 0.16 3.65 3.95
C TYR A 55 -0.95 3.34 2.95
N GLY A 56 -0.96 2.12 2.41
CA GLY A 56 -2.06 1.65 1.56
C GLY A 56 -3.41 1.71 2.26
N LEU A 57 -3.44 1.36 3.55
CA LEU A 57 -4.66 1.46 4.37
C LEU A 57 -5.10 2.92 4.52
N ILE A 58 -4.16 3.85 4.66
CA ILE A 58 -4.50 5.28 4.74
C ILE A 58 -5.15 5.73 3.43
N LEU A 59 -4.58 5.35 2.30
CA LEU A 59 -5.15 5.69 0.99
C LEU A 59 -6.54 5.07 0.82
N ALA A 60 -6.72 3.83 1.25
CA ALA A 60 -8.02 3.16 1.19
C ALA A 60 -9.06 3.87 2.07
N ALA A 61 -8.66 4.28 3.28
CA ALA A 61 -9.54 5.01 4.19
C ALA A 61 -9.95 6.34 3.60
N GLU A 62 -9.02 7.07 2.99
CA GLU A 62 -9.32 8.36 2.36
C GLU A 62 -10.30 8.18 1.19
N GLU A 63 -10.10 7.15 0.36
CA GLU A 63 -11.00 6.87 -0.76
C GLU A 63 -12.40 6.48 -0.25
N ALA A 64 -12.48 5.60 0.75
CA ALA A 64 -13.76 5.20 1.32
C ALA A 64 -14.51 6.41 1.89
N ASN A 65 -13.79 7.32 2.54
CA ASN A 65 -14.38 8.52 3.13
C ASN A 65 -14.91 9.49 2.07
N ARG A 66 -14.45 9.39 0.84
CA ARG A 66 -14.94 10.22 -0.27
C ARG A 66 -16.14 9.63 -1.00
N LEU A 67 -16.54 8.40 -0.68
CA LEU A 67 -17.70 7.78 -1.30
C LEU A 67 -18.98 8.50 -0.88
N ALA A 68 -19.89 8.74 -1.83
CA ALA A 68 -21.16 9.40 -1.58
C ALA A 68 -22.21 8.39 -1.12
N VAL A 69 -21.94 7.72 -0.01
CA VAL A 69 -22.78 6.68 0.58
C VAL A 69 -22.80 6.83 2.10
N PRO A 70 -23.75 6.20 2.81
CA PRO A 70 -23.77 6.23 4.28
C PRO A 70 -22.47 5.71 4.89
N PHE A 71 -22.16 6.18 6.10
CA PHE A 71 -20.93 5.80 6.81
C PHE A 71 -20.75 4.29 6.93
N SER A 72 -21.83 3.56 7.19
CA SER A 72 -21.75 2.08 7.29
C SER A 72 -21.24 1.44 6.00
N GLU A 73 -21.62 2.00 4.85
CA GLU A 73 -21.14 1.49 3.56
C GLU A 73 -19.70 1.93 3.28
N GLN A 74 -19.33 3.13 3.71
CA GLN A 74 -17.93 3.59 3.64
C GLN A 74 -17.02 2.64 4.43
N LEU A 75 -17.46 2.28 5.63
CA LEU A 75 -16.71 1.38 6.50
C LEU A 75 -16.60 -0.02 5.90
N SER A 76 -17.68 -0.53 5.31
CA SER A 76 -17.67 -1.83 4.63
C SER A 76 -16.68 -1.84 3.47
N ALA A 77 -16.66 -0.77 2.67
CA ALA A 77 -15.72 -0.65 1.55
C ALA A 77 -14.28 -0.65 2.07
N PHE A 78 -13.99 0.10 3.12
CA PHE A 78 -12.66 0.14 3.71
C PHE A 78 -12.21 -1.25 4.20
N TYR A 79 -13.08 -1.98 4.89
CA TYR A 79 -12.74 -3.31 5.37
C TYR A 79 -12.49 -4.29 4.22
N GLU A 80 -13.30 -4.22 3.18
CA GLU A 80 -13.11 -5.05 1.99
C GLU A 80 -11.75 -4.77 1.34
N TRP A 81 -11.42 -3.50 1.15
CA TRP A 81 -10.16 -3.09 0.53
C TRP A 81 -8.96 -3.44 1.41
N SER A 82 -9.10 -3.33 2.74
CA SER A 82 -8.02 -3.70 3.65
C SER A 82 -7.72 -5.20 3.59
N GLU A 83 -8.75 -6.03 3.43
CA GLU A 83 -8.55 -7.47 3.26
C GLU A 83 -7.86 -7.79 1.94
N GLU A 84 -8.23 -7.13 0.84
CA GLU A 84 -7.55 -7.30 -0.43
C GLU A 84 -6.07 -6.93 -0.35
N LEU A 85 -5.76 -5.83 0.34
CA LEU A 85 -4.38 -5.38 0.53
C LEU A 85 -3.58 -6.41 1.33
N LYS A 86 -4.16 -6.95 2.40
CA LYS A 86 -3.51 -7.98 3.23
C LYS A 86 -3.22 -9.25 2.44
N GLU A 87 -4.13 -9.64 1.54
CA GLU A 87 -3.99 -10.88 0.78
C GLU A 87 -2.85 -10.84 -0.23
N THR A 88 -2.27 -9.67 -0.52
CA THR A 88 -1.15 -9.57 -1.45
C THR A 88 0.10 -10.29 -0.93
N ARG A 89 0.38 -10.20 0.38
CA ARG A 89 1.49 -10.86 1.07
C ARG A 89 1.12 -11.08 2.54
N PRO A 90 0.14 -11.96 2.84
CA PRO A 90 -0.42 -12.03 4.20
C PRO A 90 0.61 -12.36 5.27
N THR A 91 1.52 -13.29 5.02
CA THR A 91 2.54 -13.69 6.01
C THR A 91 3.48 -12.54 6.32
N ALA A 92 3.99 -11.86 5.30
CA ALA A 92 4.93 -10.74 5.47
C ALA A 92 4.27 -9.57 6.20
N ILE A 93 3.01 -9.24 5.85
CA ILE A 93 2.27 -8.16 6.49
C ILE A 93 1.99 -8.48 7.94
N ASN A 94 1.53 -9.69 8.23
CA ASN A 94 1.23 -10.12 9.60
C ASN A 94 2.48 -10.14 10.47
N LEU A 95 3.61 -10.60 9.96
CA LEU A 95 4.86 -10.60 10.70
C LEU A 95 5.33 -9.17 11.00
N ALA A 96 5.18 -8.25 10.07
CA ALA A 96 5.57 -6.87 10.26
C ALA A 96 4.69 -6.18 11.30
N TRP A 97 3.42 -6.57 11.42
CA TRP A 97 2.47 -5.96 12.35
C TRP A 97 2.43 -6.65 13.72
N ALA A 98 3.06 -7.79 13.84
CA ALA A 98 3.18 -8.47 15.11
C ALA A 98 4.21 -7.79 16.01
#